data_0c547a0afe03731fd28121d1f42b6370
#
_entry.id   0c547a0afe03731fd28121d1f42b6370
#
_cell.length_a   1.000
_cell.length_b   1.000
_cell.length_c   1.000
_cell.angle_alpha   90.00
_cell.angle_beta   90.00
_cell.angle_gamma   90.00
#
_symmetry.space_group_name_H-M   'P 1'
#
loop_
_entity.id
_entity.type
_entity.pdbx_description
1 polymer ?
#
loop_
_entity_poly.entity_id
_entity_poly.type
_entity_poly.pdbx_seq_one_letter_code
_entity_poly.pdbx_strand_id
1 'polypeptide(L)'
;NRSAANDVLTIIDFKWDGDTVADILAVAGSDSSNKDDGQLKFRTSPAQGSITERVRIEQNGQIGVGGISPRTINSHASQVQISGDNYSDATVSIINNANDSNGAYLFFAKQRSGSAGGSTIIQSNDIIGQIRFSGADGSDLENPMAYIECRADGTPGSNDVPGRLVFYTTPDGSGSPQVRM
;
A
#
# COMPACT_ATOMS: atom_id res chain seq x y z
N ASN A 1 23.04 3.37 -26.18
CA ASN A 1 22.44 2.07 -25.94
C ASN A 1 22.38 1.84 -24.43
N ARG A 2 21.23 2.04 -23.81
CA ARG A 2 21.01 1.83 -22.38
C ARG A 2 20.71 0.34 -22.18
N SER A 3 21.49 -0.35 -21.36
CA SER A 3 21.43 -1.81 -21.25
C SER A 3 21.49 -2.35 -19.83
N ALA A 4 21.69 -1.48 -18.85
CA ALA A 4 21.77 -1.86 -17.45
C ALA A 4 20.43 -1.63 -16.73
N ALA A 5 20.19 -2.41 -15.69
CA ALA A 5 19.09 -2.17 -14.74
C ALA A 5 19.22 -0.78 -14.12
N ASN A 6 18.09 -0.13 -13.92
CA ASN A 6 17.99 1.24 -13.41
C ASN A 6 18.53 2.36 -14.33
N ASP A 7 18.89 2.06 -15.58
CA ASP A 7 19.18 3.11 -16.55
C ASP A 7 17.96 4.00 -16.77
N VAL A 8 18.16 5.32 -16.77
CA VAL A 8 17.10 6.26 -17.13
C VAL A 8 16.84 6.15 -18.64
N LEU A 9 15.64 5.75 -19.03
CA LEU A 9 15.22 5.59 -20.42
C LEU A 9 14.82 6.91 -21.03
N THR A 10 14.00 7.68 -20.30
CA THR A 10 13.55 9.01 -20.70
C THR A 10 13.19 9.85 -19.48
N ILE A 11 13.18 11.17 -19.69
CA ILE A 11 12.80 12.16 -18.68
C ILE A 11 11.87 13.18 -19.34
N ILE A 12 10.83 13.58 -18.63
CA ILE A 12 10.03 14.75 -18.92
C ILE A 12 10.33 15.78 -17.82
N ASP A 13 11.08 16.81 -18.16
CA ASP A 13 11.47 17.89 -17.25
C ASP A 13 10.42 19.00 -17.19
N PHE A 14 10.10 19.46 -15.99
CA PHE A 14 9.35 20.69 -15.74
C PHE A 14 10.32 21.72 -15.16
N LYS A 15 10.48 22.86 -15.89
CA LYS A 15 11.48 23.88 -15.57
C LYS A 15 10.85 25.18 -15.12
N TRP A 16 11.49 25.82 -14.15
CA TRP A 16 11.21 27.18 -13.73
C TRP A 16 12.50 27.98 -13.84
N ASP A 17 12.48 28.99 -14.71
CA ASP A 17 13.64 29.87 -15.02
C ASP A 17 14.92 29.10 -15.36
N GLY A 18 14.77 27.99 -16.11
CA GLY A 18 15.88 27.12 -16.54
C GLY A 18 16.19 25.95 -15.61
N ASP A 19 15.82 26.02 -14.36
CA ASP A 19 16.05 24.95 -13.38
C ASP A 19 14.94 23.88 -13.40
N THR A 20 15.31 22.59 -13.39
CA THR A 20 14.33 21.50 -13.26
C THR A 20 13.80 21.46 -11.83
N VAL A 21 12.51 21.74 -11.66
CA VAL A 21 11.82 21.73 -10.35
C VAL A 21 10.96 20.50 -10.12
N ALA A 22 10.60 19.78 -11.17
CA ALA A 22 9.93 18.49 -11.13
C ALA A 22 10.23 17.70 -12.39
N ASP A 23 10.12 16.39 -12.35
CA ASP A 23 10.22 15.52 -13.53
C ASP A 23 9.46 14.22 -13.38
N ILE A 24 9.27 13.55 -14.53
CA ILE A 24 8.79 12.17 -14.62
C ILE A 24 9.85 11.36 -15.37
N LEU A 25 10.34 10.29 -14.74
CA LEU A 25 11.31 9.39 -15.33
C LEU A 25 10.68 8.06 -15.69
N ALA A 26 11.01 7.55 -16.87
CA ALA A 26 10.97 6.11 -17.14
C ALA A 26 12.36 5.52 -16.88
N VAL A 27 12.41 4.46 -16.10
CA VAL A 27 13.64 3.79 -15.65
C VAL A 27 13.56 2.32 -16.04
N ALA A 28 14.65 1.76 -16.56
CA ALA A 28 14.75 0.34 -16.87
C ALA A 28 14.58 -0.50 -15.59
N GLY A 29 13.81 -1.57 -15.67
CA GLY A 29 13.65 -2.51 -14.59
C GLY A 29 14.88 -3.40 -14.35
N SER A 30 14.66 -4.53 -13.72
CA SER A 30 15.75 -5.46 -13.35
C SER A 30 16.09 -6.48 -14.44
N ASP A 31 15.19 -6.72 -15.40
CA ASP A 31 15.43 -7.67 -16.49
C ASP A 31 16.29 -7.07 -17.61
N SER A 32 17.60 -7.20 -17.45
CA SER A 32 18.55 -6.74 -18.47
C SER A 32 18.64 -7.68 -19.69
N SER A 33 18.00 -8.86 -19.65
CA SER A 33 18.02 -9.85 -20.73
C SER A 33 16.95 -9.58 -21.76
N ASN A 34 15.69 -9.52 -21.34
CA ASN A 34 14.54 -9.25 -22.24
C ASN A 34 14.32 -7.74 -22.44
N LYS A 35 14.61 -6.91 -21.41
CA LYS A 35 14.48 -5.44 -21.43
C LYS A 35 13.04 -4.98 -21.72
N ASP A 36 12.07 -5.69 -21.13
CA ASP A 36 10.64 -5.48 -21.32
C ASP A 36 9.93 -5.03 -20.02
N ASP A 37 10.70 -4.76 -18.95
CA ASP A 37 10.22 -4.25 -17.69
C ASP A 37 10.70 -2.81 -17.41
N GLY A 38 9.93 -2.05 -16.66
CA GLY A 38 10.26 -0.67 -16.35
C GLY A 38 9.50 -0.11 -15.16
N GLN A 39 9.99 1.01 -14.68
CA GLN A 39 9.44 1.76 -13.56
C GLN A 39 9.15 3.19 -14.00
N LEU A 40 8.13 3.82 -13.37
CA LEU A 40 7.92 5.26 -13.46
C LEU A 40 8.22 5.91 -12.12
N LYS A 41 8.92 7.04 -12.15
CA LYS A 41 9.26 7.83 -10.96
C LYS A 41 8.82 9.27 -11.13
N PHE A 42 8.19 9.83 -10.11
CA PHE A 42 7.79 11.22 -10.02
C PHE A 42 8.68 11.89 -8.98
N ARG A 43 9.36 12.96 -9.39
CA ARG A 43 10.30 13.68 -8.52
C ARG A 43 9.94 15.15 -8.44
N THR A 44 10.21 15.77 -7.30
CA THR A 44 10.09 17.22 -7.10
C THR A 44 11.29 17.75 -6.33
N SER A 45 11.63 19.04 -6.55
CA SER A 45 12.63 19.74 -5.77
C SER A 45 11.95 20.49 -4.61
N PRO A 46 12.37 20.29 -3.36
CA PRO A 46 12.00 21.20 -2.28
C PRO A 46 12.74 22.54 -2.45
N ALA A 47 12.26 23.59 -1.76
CA ALA A 47 12.95 24.88 -1.76
C ALA A 47 14.42 24.72 -1.32
N GLN A 48 15.34 25.24 -2.12
CA GLN A 48 16.80 25.17 -1.91
C GLN A 48 17.37 23.73 -1.82
N GLY A 49 16.64 22.71 -2.32
CA GLY A 49 17.07 21.32 -2.28
C GLY A 49 17.25 20.69 -3.65
N SER A 50 17.79 19.50 -3.67
CA SER A 50 17.92 18.68 -4.88
C SER A 50 16.60 18.00 -5.22
N ILE A 51 16.40 17.74 -6.52
CA ILE A 51 15.23 16.97 -6.98
C ILE A 51 15.25 15.55 -6.38
N THR A 52 14.16 15.15 -5.75
CA THR A 52 14.03 13.88 -5.04
C THR A 52 12.79 13.12 -5.47
N GLU A 53 12.87 11.80 -5.44
CA GLU A 53 11.74 10.93 -5.74
C GLU A 53 10.66 11.05 -4.65
N ARG A 54 9.39 11.17 -5.08
CA ARG A 54 8.21 11.27 -4.22
C ARG A 54 7.30 10.09 -4.36
N VAL A 55 7.10 9.62 -5.61
CA VAL A 55 6.23 8.48 -5.94
C VAL A 55 6.92 7.66 -7.00
N ARG A 56 6.78 6.35 -6.90
CA ARG A 56 7.16 5.41 -7.96
C ARG A 56 6.05 4.42 -8.25
N ILE A 57 6.03 3.93 -9.48
CA ILE A 57 5.29 2.75 -9.89
C ILE A 57 6.32 1.72 -10.31
N GLU A 58 6.37 0.60 -9.59
CA GLU A 58 7.28 -0.50 -9.88
C GLU A 58 6.83 -1.31 -11.10
N GLN A 59 7.72 -2.09 -11.69
CA GLN A 59 7.44 -2.97 -12.82
C GLN A 59 6.29 -3.97 -12.57
N ASN A 60 6.00 -4.32 -11.34
CA ASN A 60 4.89 -5.20 -10.93
C ASN A 60 3.60 -4.43 -10.59
N GLY A 61 3.55 -3.11 -10.82
CA GLY A 61 2.40 -2.25 -10.57
C GLY A 61 2.27 -1.75 -9.13
N GLN A 62 3.17 -2.09 -8.22
CA GLN A 62 3.15 -1.56 -6.86
C GLN A 62 3.51 -0.07 -6.85
N ILE A 63 2.83 0.70 -6.00
CA ILE A 63 3.03 2.14 -5.84
C ILE A 63 3.74 2.40 -4.50
N GLY A 64 4.91 3.01 -4.56
CA GLY A 64 5.65 3.52 -3.40
C GLY A 64 5.51 5.04 -3.29
N VAL A 65 5.13 5.53 -2.12
CA VAL A 65 5.10 6.96 -1.76
C VAL A 65 6.14 7.19 -0.67
N GLY A 66 6.97 8.25 -0.81
CA GLY A 66 8.06 8.57 0.10
C GLY A 66 9.45 8.18 -0.43
N GLY A 67 9.57 7.91 -1.75
CA GLY A 67 10.87 7.69 -2.41
C GLY A 67 11.49 6.32 -2.18
N ILE A 68 10.71 5.32 -1.79
CA ILE A 68 11.19 3.94 -1.56
C ILE A 68 10.46 2.94 -2.45
N SER A 69 11.11 1.81 -2.72
CA SER A 69 10.45 0.62 -3.27
C SER A 69 9.59 -0.03 -2.18
N PRO A 70 8.32 -0.39 -2.49
CA PRO A 70 7.48 -1.16 -1.58
C PRO A 70 8.14 -2.48 -1.16
N ARG A 71 8.03 -2.80 0.12
CA ARG A 71 8.56 -4.03 0.72
C ARG A 71 7.45 -4.89 1.28
N THR A 72 7.73 -6.16 1.48
CA THR A 72 6.84 -7.10 2.16
C THR A 72 6.69 -6.73 3.64
N ILE A 73 5.46 -6.74 4.12
CA ILE A 73 5.11 -6.57 5.54
C ILE A 73 4.12 -7.67 5.89
N ASN A 74 4.41 -8.45 6.91
CA ASN A 74 3.54 -9.53 7.37
C ASN A 74 3.15 -10.50 6.23
N SER A 75 4.16 -10.88 5.43
CA SER A 75 4.06 -11.74 4.24
C SER A 75 3.15 -11.20 3.12
N HIS A 76 2.86 -9.89 3.13
CA HIS A 76 2.04 -9.25 2.11
C HIS A 76 2.86 -8.20 1.35
N ALA A 77 2.91 -8.33 0.03
CA ALA A 77 3.41 -7.32 -0.89
C ALA A 77 2.29 -6.29 -1.15
N SER A 78 2.36 -5.14 -0.49
CA SER A 78 1.32 -4.11 -0.61
C SER A 78 1.29 -3.49 -2.00
N GLN A 79 0.09 -3.30 -2.57
CA GLN A 79 -0.06 -2.60 -3.84
C GLN A 79 0.23 -1.09 -3.72
N VAL A 80 -0.08 -0.49 -2.57
CA VAL A 80 0.30 0.88 -2.23
C VAL A 80 0.98 0.89 -0.88
N GLN A 81 2.18 1.46 -0.80
CA GLN A 81 2.91 1.63 0.46
C GLN A 81 3.34 3.09 0.61
N ILE A 82 3.04 3.68 1.76
CA ILE A 82 3.50 5.00 2.15
C ILE A 82 4.56 4.82 3.23
N SER A 83 5.74 5.39 3.01
CA SER A 83 6.86 5.30 3.94
C SER A 83 7.48 6.67 4.16
N GLY A 84 7.92 6.94 5.37
CA GLY A 84 8.59 8.19 5.73
C GLY A 84 9.55 7.96 6.88
N ASP A 85 10.51 8.89 7.03
CA ASP A 85 11.55 8.81 8.06
C ASP A 85 11.08 9.42 9.40
N ASN A 86 9.88 10.00 9.41
CA ASN A 86 9.27 10.57 10.60
C ASN A 86 7.74 10.37 10.58
N TYR A 87 7.08 10.69 11.70
CA TYR A 87 5.63 10.46 11.85
C TYR A 87 4.76 11.27 10.89
N SER A 88 5.23 12.43 10.41
CA SER A 88 4.47 13.28 9.47
C SER A 88 4.47 12.74 8.05
N ASP A 89 5.54 12.04 7.65
CA ASP A 89 5.73 11.59 6.27
C ASP A 89 5.02 10.27 5.97
N ALA A 90 4.57 9.55 7.02
CA ALA A 90 3.91 8.26 6.92
C ALA A 90 2.42 8.32 7.35
N THR A 91 1.69 9.31 6.82
CA THR A 91 0.28 9.55 7.20
C THR A 91 -0.66 9.42 6.01
N VAL A 92 -1.90 8.96 6.29
CA VAL A 92 -3.02 9.02 5.36
C VAL A 92 -4.14 9.80 6.02
N SER A 93 -4.66 10.81 5.32
CA SER A 93 -5.78 11.62 5.77
C SER A 93 -6.94 11.50 4.77
N ILE A 94 -8.13 11.17 5.27
CA ILE A 94 -9.36 11.11 4.50
C ILE A 94 -10.32 12.13 5.10
N ILE A 95 -10.59 13.23 4.38
CA ILE A 95 -11.32 14.39 4.91
C ILE A 95 -12.58 14.63 4.08
N ASN A 96 -13.74 14.67 4.73
CA ASN A 96 -14.99 15.15 4.11
C ASN A 96 -15.22 16.61 4.51
N ASN A 97 -15.39 17.49 3.52
CA ASN A 97 -15.67 18.93 3.72
C ASN A 97 -17.13 19.28 3.43
N ALA A 98 -18.03 18.31 3.27
CA ALA A 98 -19.46 18.59 3.06
C ALA A 98 -20.11 19.20 4.32
N ASN A 99 -21.03 20.14 4.11
CA ASN A 99 -21.82 20.74 5.19
C ASN A 99 -23.09 19.91 5.44
N ASP A 100 -22.92 18.63 5.78
CA ASP A 100 -24.00 17.71 6.12
C ASP A 100 -23.59 16.78 7.28
N SER A 101 -24.37 15.75 7.56
CA SER A 101 -24.14 14.80 8.66
C SER A 101 -23.27 13.61 8.27
N ASN A 102 -22.77 13.51 7.01
CA ASN A 102 -22.00 12.36 6.54
C ASN A 102 -20.50 12.54 6.82
N GLY A 103 -19.80 11.44 7.10
CA GLY A 103 -18.35 11.41 7.31
C GLY A 103 -17.57 10.86 6.13
N ALA A 104 -16.26 10.89 6.22
CA ALA A 104 -15.37 10.16 5.31
C ALA A 104 -15.36 8.66 5.67
N TYR A 105 -15.10 7.80 4.69
CA TYR A 105 -15.11 6.34 4.85
C TYR A 105 -13.82 5.71 4.36
N LEU A 106 -13.41 4.63 5.02
CA LEU A 106 -12.46 3.64 4.50
C LEU A 106 -13.20 2.31 4.36
N PHE A 107 -13.35 1.81 3.14
CA PHE A 107 -14.08 0.57 2.87
C PHE A 107 -13.14 -0.62 2.70
N PHE A 108 -13.41 -1.69 3.45
CA PHE A 108 -12.93 -3.02 3.15
C PHE A 108 -14.11 -3.86 2.66
N ALA A 109 -13.99 -4.44 1.47
CA ALA A 109 -15.06 -5.23 0.87
C ALA A 109 -14.51 -6.54 0.28
N LYS A 110 -15.28 -7.63 0.36
CA LYS A 110 -14.93 -8.93 -0.16
C LYS A 110 -16.10 -9.56 -0.92
N GLN A 111 -15.78 -10.24 -1.99
CA GLN A 111 -16.67 -11.11 -2.76
C GLN A 111 -15.89 -12.36 -3.21
N ARG A 112 -16.56 -13.40 -3.71
CA ARG A 112 -15.95 -14.70 -4.07
C ARG A 112 -15.96 -15.05 -5.56
N SER A 113 -16.23 -14.12 -6.49
CA SER A 113 -16.27 -14.42 -7.93
C SER A 113 -14.91 -14.77 -8.55
N GLY A 114 -13.80 -14.43 -7.90
CA GLY A 114 -12.46 -14.57 -8.47
C GLY A 114 -12.12 -13.56 -9.57
N SER A 115 -13.02 -12.62 -9.88
CA SER A 115 -12.82 -11.59 -10.89
C SER A 115 -13.31 -10.22 -10.40
N ALA A 116 -12.71 -9.15 -10.93
CA ALA A 116 -13.11 -7.78 -10.62
C ALA A 116 -14.55 -7.52 -11.10
N GLY A 117 -15.30 -6.72 -10.31
CA GLY A 117 -16.70 -6.35 -10.62
C GLY A 117 -17.73 -7.42 -10.31
N GLY A 118 -17.33 -8.58 -9.77
CA GLY A 118 -18.27 -9.61 -9.34
C GLY A 118 -18.96 -9.28 -8.01
N SER A 119 -20.02 -10.06 -7.70
CA SER A 119 -20.78 -9.94 -6.45
C SER A 119 -21.16 -11.30 -5.86
N THR A 120 -20.34 -12.32 -6.09
CA THR A 120 -20.59 -13.67 -5.54
C THR A 120 -20.56 -13.62 -4.02
N ILE A 121 -21.60 -14.22 -3.43
CA ILE A 121 -21.82 -14.22 -1.99
C ILE A 121 -20.62 -14.79 -1.22
N ILE A 122 -20.29 -14.16 -0.12
CA ILE A 122 -19.29 -14.64 0.85
C ILE A 122 -19.85 -15.83 1.65
N GLN A 123 -18.99 -16.45 2.44
CA GLN A 123 -19.35 -17.60 3.27
C GLN A 123 -19.06 -17.31 4.74
N SER A 124 -19.67 -18.10 5.62
CA SER A 124 -19.38 -18.04 7.06
C SER A 124 -17.88 -18.14 7.34
N ASN A 125 -17.39 -17.31 8.25
CA ASN A 125 -15.99 -17.15 8.61
C ASN A 125 -15.08 -16.53 7.55
N ASP A 126 -15.58 -16.05 6.41
CA ASP A 126 -14.78 -15.24 5.51
C ASP A 126 -14.29 -13.97 6.21
N ILE A 127 -13.01 -13.66 6.02
CA ILE A 127 -12.41 -12.40 6.47
C ILE A 127 -12.79 -11.32 5.45
N ILE A 128 -13.42 -10.25 5.92
CA ILE A 128 -13.84 -9.11 5.08
C ILE A 128 -12.71 -8.09 4.97
N GLY A 129 -12.04 -7.82 6.07
CA GLY A 129 -10.90 -6.92 6.13
C GLY A 129 -10.23 -6.94 7.49
N GLN A 130 -9.01 -6.39 7.54
CA GLN A 130 -8.18 -6.33 8.74
C GLN A 130 -7.45 -4.99 8.83
N ILE A 131 -7.29 -4.48 10.05
CA ILE A 131 -6.35 -3.42 10.39
C ILE A 131 -5.27 -4.07 11.24
N ARG A 132 -4.03 -4.13 10.72
CA ARG A 132 -2.90 -4.80 11.37
C ARG A 132 -1.85 -3.81 11.86
N PHE A 133 -1.24 -4.12 12.99
CA PHE A 133 -0.12 -3.42 13.61
C PHE A 133 1.07 -4.38 13.67
N SER A 134 2.15 -4.05 12.98
CA SER A 134 3.39 -4.84 12.95
C SER A 134 4.56 -4.00 13.43
N GLY A 135 5.44 -4.59 14.23
CA GLY A 135 6.68 -3.97 14.69
C GLY A 135 7.89 -4.71 14.12
N ALA A 136 9.01 -3.99 13.95
CA ALA A 136 10.27 -4.63 13.59
C ALA A 136 10.85 -5.38 14.81
N ASP A 137 11.34 -6.59 14.57
CA ASP A 137 12.02 -7.44 15.57
C ASP A 137 13.55 -7.35 15.49
N GLY A 138 14.07 -6.48 14.62
CA GLY A 138 15.49 -6.34 14.33
C GLY A 138 15.92 -7.04 13.03
N SER A 139 15.06 -7.88 12.45
CA SER A 139 15.28 -8.56 11.17
C SER A 139 14.34 -8.05 10.08
N ASP A 140 13.04 -7.92 10.39
CA ASP A 140 12.00 -7.57 9.42
C ASP A 140 10.75 -6.98 10.08
N LEU A 141 9.63 -6.89 9.32
CA LEU A 141 8.30 -6.46 9.75
C LEU A 141 7.26 -7.59 9.62
N GLU A 142 7.68 -8.83 9.71
CA GLU A 142 6.82 -9.99 9.45
C GLU A 142 5.96 -10.40 10.66
N ASN A 143 6.23 -9.85 11.84
CA ASN A 143 5.55 -10.24 13.08
C ASN A 143 4.40 -9.26 13.43
N PRO A 144 3.13 -9.69 13.37
CA PRO A 144 2.02 -8.88 13.81
C PRO A 144 1.96 -8.79 15.33
N MET A 145 1.84 -7.57 15.86
CA MET A 145 1.67 -7.32 17.31
C MET A 145 0.21 -7.41 17.71
N ALA A 146 -0.67 -6.84 16.88
CA ALA A 146 -2.12 -6.85 17.09
C ALA A 146 -2.86 -6.63 15.78
N TYR A 147 -4.13 -7.01 15.74
CA TYR A 147 -5.02 -6.60 14.64
C TYR A 147 -6.49 -6.67 15.04
N ILE A 148 -7.30 -5.89 14.31
CA ILE A 148 -8.75 -5.94 14.33
C ILE A 148 -9.20 -6.55 13.00
N GLU A 149 -10.11 -7.51 13.08
CA GLU A 149 -10.60 -8.24 11.92
C GLU A 149 -12.12 -8.24 11.87
N CYS A 150 -12.70 -8.02 10.68
CA CYS A 150 -14.11 -8.25 10.43
C CYS A 150 -14.29 -9.59 9.74
N ARG A 151 -15.17 -10.44 10.27
CA ARG A 151 -15.56 -11.74 9.69
C ARG A 151 -17.05 -11.85 9.46
N ALA A 152 -17.43 -12.62 8.46
CA ALA A 152 -18.80 -13.10 8.31
C ALA A 152 -19.15 -14.04 9.48
N ASP A 153 -20.29 -13.76 10.17
CA ASP A 153 -20.75 -14.51 11.33
C ASP A 153 -22.08 -15.21 11.06
N GLY A 154 -22.01 -16.42 10.59
CA GLY A 154 -23.15 -17.19 10.15
C GLY A 154 -23.22 -17.36 8.63
N THR A 155 -24.40 -17.70 8.12
CA THR A 155 -24.61 -17.92 6.68
C THR A 155 -25.15 -16.65 6.02
N PRO A 156 -24.40 -15.97 5.16
CA PRO A 156 -24.90 -14.80 4.44
C PRO A 156 -26.03 -15.15 3.47
N GLY A 157 -26.95 -14.22 3.27
CA GLY A 157 -28.08 -14.30 2.35
C GLY A 157 -28.26 -13.02 1.53
N SER A 158 -29.35 -12.96 0.76
CA SER A 158 -29.71 -11.74 0.03
C SER A 158 -30.12 -10.65 1.01
N ASN A 159 -29.40 -9.51 0.97
CA ASN A 159 -29.56 -8.37 1.92
C ASN A 159 -29.33 -8.74 3.39
N ASP A 160 -28.64 -9.85 3.64
CA ASP A 160 -28.33 -10.36 4.97
C ASP A 160 -26.85 -10.78 5.03
N VAL A 161 -26.01 -9.98 5.65
CA VAL A 161 -24.57 -10.22 5.79
C VAL A 161 -24.19 -10.06 7.25
N PRO A 162 -24.43 -11.10 8.10
CA PRO A 162 -24.05 -11.03 9.51
C PRO A 162 -22.53 -10.93 9.67
N GLY A 163 -22.07 -10.11 10.60
CA GLY A 163 -20.65 -9.86 10.82
C GLY A 163 -20.27 -9.78 12.29
N ARG A 164 -19.01 -10.13 12.59
CA ARG A 164 -18.40 -9.91 13.90
C ARG A 164 -17.04 -9.24 13.76
N LEU A 165 -16.67 -8.46 14.77
CA LEU A 165 -15.30 -7.98 14.96
C LEU A 165 -14.54 -8.91 15.91
N VAL A 166 -13.30 -9.21 15.57
CA VAL A 166 -12.40 -10.03 16.40
C VAL A 166 -11.12 -9.26 16.65
N PHE A 167 -10.68 -9.23 17.89
CA PHE A 167 -9.48 -8.53 18.34
C PHE A 167 -8.40 -9.55 18.69
N TYR A 168 -7.19 -9.30 18.19
CA TYR A 168 -6.03 -10.16 18.40
C TYR A 168 -4.87 -9.38 18.98
N THR A 169 -4.12 -10.01 19.87
CA THR A 169 -2.81 -9.52 20.33
C THR A 169 -1.82 -10.67 20.41
N THR A 170 -0.53 -10.36 20.23
CA THR A 170 0.56 -11.33 20.37
C THR A 170 1.09 -11.27 21.80
N PRO A 171 1.10 -12.38 22.54
CA PRO A 171 1.69 -12.44 23.88
C PRO A 171 3.22 -12.40 23.82
N ASP A 172 3.85 -12.00 24.92
CA ASP A 172 5.31 -12.04 25.06
C ASP A 172 5.85 -13.46 24.81
N GLY A 173 7.00 -13.54 24.15
CA GLY A 173 7.64 -14.82 23.78
C GLY A 173 6.95 -15.57 22.62
N SER A 174 6.00 -14.95 21.88
CA SER A 174 5.29 -15.56 20.76
C SER A 174 5.34 -14.69 19.50
N GLY A 175 5.45 -15.31 18.34
CA GLY A 175 5.22 -14.66 17.04
C GLY A 175 3.79 -14.81 16.51
N SER A 176 2.86 -15.41 17.30
CA SER A 176 1.50 -15.73 16.84
C SER A 176 0.43 -14.99 17.65
N PRO A 177 -0.37 -14.13 16.98
CA PRO A 177 -1.49 -13.44 17.62
C PRO A 177 -2.57 -14.42 18.10
N GLN A 178 -3.19 -14.10 19.23
CA GLN A 178 -4.28 -14.86 19.84
C GLN A 178 -5.53 -13.99 19.94
N VAL A 179 -6.71 -14.61 19.80
CA VAL A 179 -8.00 -13.96 20.02
C VAL A 179 -8.10 -13.46 21.46
N ARG A 180 -8.57 -12.23 21.63
CA ARG A 180 -8.84 -11.61 22.93
C ARG A 180 -10.31 -11.30 23.14
N MET A 181 -11.04 -11.00 22.07
CA MET A 181 -12.48 -10.68 22.10
C MET A 181 -13.11 -10.95 20.74
#